data_49c96d3c9cfe4b448fb3168d4278122f
#
_entry.id   49c96d3c9cfe4b448fb3168d4278122f
#
_cell.length_a   1.000
_cell.length_b   1.000
_cell.length_c   1.000
_cell.angle_alpha   90.00
_cell.angle_beta   90.00
_cell.angle_gamma   90.00
#
_symmetry.space_group_name_H-M   'P 1'
#
loop_
_entity.id
_entity.type
_entity.pdbx_description
1 polymer ?
#
loop_
_entity_poly.entity_id
_entity_poly.type
_entity_poly.pdbx_seq_one_letter_code
_entity_poly.pdbx_strand_id
1 'polypeptide(L)'
;MSENTSEILGQVQQVFKSAMGDDINVDMNTDKEMILEWNSLNHLNLVVELENSFDLGLSMQEIEEMHSVKGIVELIRSRKK
;
A
#
# COMPACT_ATOMS: atom_id res chain seq x y z
N MET A 1 -10.44 3.43 -20.53
CA MET A 1 -9.49 4.32 -19.87
C MET A 1 -8.65 3.59 -18.86
N SER A 2 -7.41 3.84 -18.82
CA SER A 2 -6.53 3.13 -17.92
C SER A 2 -6.77 3.53 -16.46
N GLU A 3 -6.19 2.75 -15.58
CA GLU A 3 -6.26 3.04 -14.16
C GLU A 3 -5.71 4.41 -13.85
N ASN A 4 -6.37 5.07 -12.95
CA ASN A 4 -5.93 6.38 -12.51
C ASN A 4 -5.04 6.23 -11.27
N THR A 5 -3.78 6.61 -11.41
CA THR A 5 -2.83 6.51 -10.31
C THR A 5 -3.34 7.26 -9.08
N SER A 6 -3.99 8.40 -9.27
CA SER A 6 -4.53 9.17 -8.15
C SER A 6 -5.60 8.39 -7.39
N GLU A 7 -6.43 7.65 -8.10
CA GLU A 7 -7.47 6.85 -7.46
C GLU A 7 -6.86 5.72 -6.64
N ILE A 8 -5.86 5.06 -7.22
CA ILE A 8 -5.18 3.98 -6.51
C ILE A 8 -4.49 4.55 -5.27
N LEU A 9 -3.80 5.66 -5.42
CA LEU A 9 -3.14 6.30 -4.29
C LEU A 9 -4.13 6.64 -3.19
N GLY A 10 -5.29 7.17 -3.55
CA GLY A 10 -6.31 7.51 -2.56
C GLY A 10 -6.75 6.30 -1.75
N GLN A 11 -6.94 5.17 -2.42
CA GLN A 11 -7.30 3.94 -1.71
C GLN A 11 -6.15 3.43 -0.86
N VAL A 12 -4.92 3.54 -1.36
CA VAL A 12 -3.74 3.13 -0.58
C VAL A 12 -3.62 4.00 0.67
N GLN A 13 -3.87 5.29 0.55
CA GLN A 13 -3.84 6.18 1.70
C GLN A 13 -4.84 5.75 2.77
N GLN A 14 -6.03 5.35 2.35
CA GLN A 14 -7.04 4.88 3.29
C GLN A 14 -6.61 3.57 3.96
N VAL A 15 -5.99 2.70 3.18
CA VAL A 15 -5.49 1.43 3.72
C VAL A 15 -4.44 1.68 4.79
N PHE A 16 -3.53 2.63 4.54
CA PHE A 16 -2.52 2.97 5.54
C PHE A 16 -3.14 3.46 6.84
N LYS A 17 -4.17 4.28 6.74
CA LYS A 17 -4.85 4.77 7.94
C LYS A 17 -5.54 3.62 8.69
N SER A 18 -6.14 2.72 7.95
CA SER A 18 -6.81 1.57 8.56
C SER A 18 -5.81 0.62 9.22
N ALA A 19 -4.66 0.43 8.61
CA ALA A 19 -3.67 -0.53 9.10
C ALA A 19 -2.78 0.05 10.20
N MET A 20 -2.51 1.34 10.17
CA MET A 20 -1.47 1.93 11.02
C MET A 20 -1.95 3.09 11.89
N GLY A 21 -3.15 3.62 11.62
CA GLY A 21 -3.70 4.71 12.41
C GLY A 21 -4.14 5.88 11.56
N ASP A 22 -5.16 6.59 12.02
CA ASP A 22 -5.75 7.70 11.28
C ASP A 22 -4.78 8.87 11.10
N ASP A 23 -3.76 8.93 11.94
CA ASP A 23 -2.76 9.99 11.86
C ASP A 23 -1.79 9.82 10.71
N ILE A 24 -1.76 8.64 10.12
CA ILE A 24 -0.76 8.31 9.12
C ILE A 24 -1.17 8.89 7.77
N ASN A 25 -0.35 9.80 7.26
CA ASN A 25 -0.56 10.41 5.96
C ASN A 25 0.61 10.06 5.05
N VAL A 26 0.30 9.44 3.94
CA VAL A 26 1.34 9.01 3.00
C VAL A 26 1.06 9.61 1.63
N ASP A 27 2.12 9.70 0.83
CA ASP A 27 2.01 10.14 -0.57
C ASP A 27 2.99 9.32 -1.40
N MET A 28 3.10 9.67 -2.68
CA MET A 28 3.93 8.90 -3.60
C MET A 28 5.42 8.96 -3.26
N ASN A 29 5.82 9.87 -2.40
CA ASN A 29 7.22 9.99 -2.00
C ASN A 29 7.52 9.37 -0.64
N THR A 30 6.54 8.71 -0.05
CA THR A 30 6.71 8.13 1.29
C THR A 30 7.34 6.75 1.21
N ASP A 31 8.46 6.57 1.91
CA ASP A 31 9.11 5.27 2.04
C ASP A 31 8.86 4.69 3.42
N LYS A 32 9.03 3.37 3.50
CA LYS A 32 8.84 2.65 4.75
C LYS A 32 9.67 3.25 5.88
N GLU A 33 10.88 3.67 5.58
CA GLU A 33 11.80 4.21 6.60
C GLU A 33 11.33 5.54 7.17
N MET A 34 10.44 6.22 6.47
CA MET A 34 9.95 7.52 6.91
C MET A 34 8.85 7.41 7.95
N ILE A 35 8.25 6.24 8.11
CA ILE A 35 7.12 6.04 9.00
C ILE A 35 7.49 5.00 10.04
N LEU A 36 7.56 5.45 11.30
CA LEU A 36 7.91 4.56 12.40
C LEU A 36 6.90 3.43 12.55
N GLU A 37 5.65 3.73 12.30
CA GLU A 37 4.56 2.76 12.41
C GLU A 37 4.62 1.68 11.34
N TRP A 38 5.39 1.88 10.30
CA TRP A 38 5.50 0.88 9.23
C TRP A 38 6.56 -0.15 9.62
N ASN A 39 6.27 -0.91 10.64
CA ASN A 39 7.14 -1.98 11.14
C ASN A 39 6.66 -3.32 10.60
N SER A 40 7.33 -4.40 11.01
CA SER A 40 7.03 -5.73 10.48
C SER A 40 5.58 -6.15 10.73
N LEU A 41 5.08 -5.89 11.93
CA LEU A 41 3.72 -6.27 12.27
C LEU A 41 2.72 -5.49 11.42
N ASN A 42 2.89 -4.19 11.36
CA ASN A 42 1.97 -3.35 10.59
C ASN A 42 2.12 -3.56 9.10
N HIS A 43 3.29 -4.01 8.66
CA HIS A 43 3.47 -4.37 7.25
C HIS A 43 2.53 -5.53 6.89
N LEU A 44 2.41 -6.51 7.77
CA LEU A 44 1.50 -7.62 7.52
C LEU A 44 0.04 -7.16 7.55
N ASN A 45 -0.29 -6.26 8.47
CA ASN A 45 -1.63 -5.67 8.49
C ASN A 45 -1.92 -4.93 7.20
N LEU A 46 -0.93 -4.19 6.71
CA LEU A 46 -1.05 -3.47 5.46
C LEU A 46 -1.34 -4.42 4.30
N VAL A 47 -0.62 -5.54 4.24
CA VAL A 47 -0.80 -6.53 3.19
C VAL A 47 -2.23 -7.05 3.19
N VAL A 48 -2.74 -7.44 4.34
CA VAL A 48 -4.10 -7.97 4.45
C VAL A 48 -5.11 -6.93 4.00
N GLU A 49 -4.93 -5.69 4.44
CA GLU A 49 -5.86 -4.61 4.06
C GLU A 49 -5.80 -4.34 2.56
N LEU A 50 -4.61 -4.37 1.97
CA LEU A 50 -4.46 -4.16 0.54
C LEU A 50 -5.15 -5.26 -0.25
N GLU A 51 -4.95 -6.50 0.16
CA GLU A 51 -5.57 -7.63 -0.52
C GLU A 51 -7.09 -7.54 -0.48
N ASN A 52 -7.63 -7.12 0.66
CA ASN A 52 -9.08 -6.97 0.79
C ASN A 52 -9.61 -5.77 0.04
N SER A 53 -8.89 -4.66 0.12
CA SER A 53 -9.36 -3.41 -0.49
C SER A 53 -9.35 -3.48 -2.01
N PHE A 54 -8.37 -4.16 -2.58
CA PHE A 54 -8.21 -4.22 -4.03
C PHE A 54 -8.59 -5.58 -4.61
N ASP A 55 -9.02 -6.50 -3.77
CA ASP A 55 -9.47 -7.82 -4.20
C ASP A 55 -8.40 -8.52 -5.03
N LEU A 56 -7.21 -8.63 -4.48
CA LEU A 56 -6.10 -9.30 -5.14
C LEU A 56 -5.27 -10.06 -4.12
N GLY A 57 -4.42 -10.95 -4.62
CA GLY A 57 -3.50 -11.69 -3.77
C GLY A 57 -2.09 -11.26 -4.05
N LEU A 58 -1.27 -11.18 -3.01
CA LEU A 58 0.12 -10.79 -3.13
C LEU A 58 1.02 -11.97 -2.81
N SER A 59 2.03 -12.18 -3.64
CA SER A 59 3.01 -13.23 -3.40
C SER A 59 3.98 -12.80 -2.30
N MET A 60 4.66 -13.78 -1.72
CA MET A 60 5.64 -13.49 -0.69
C MET A 60 6.72 -12.53 -1.19
N GLN A 61 7.16 -12.72 -2.43
CA GLN A 61 8.16 -11.86 -3.01
C GLN A 61 7.64 -10.43 -3.13
N GLU A 62 6.40 -10.29 -3.60
CA GLU A 62 5.80 -8.97 -3.73
C GLU A 62 5.68 -8.28 -2.37
N ILE A 63 5.30 -9.04 -1.35
CA ILE A 63 5.18 -8.51 0.00
C ILE A 63 6.52 -8.00 0.51
N GLU A 64 7.59 -8.75 0.25
CA GLU A 64 8.91 -8.36 0.71
C GLU A 64 9.46 -7.14 -0.03
N GLU A 65 9.00 -6.92 -1.23
CA GLU A 65 9.48 -5.80 -2.04
C GLU A 65 8.71 -4.51 -1.78
N MET A 66 7.65 -4.56 -0.99
CA MET A 66 6.86 -3.38 -0.70
C MET A 66 7.51 -2.54 0.40
N HIS A 67 8.23 -1.50 0.01
CA HIS A 67 8.87 -0.62 0.98
C HIS A 67 8.72 0.85 0.63
N SER A 68 7.79 1.16 -0.29
CA SER A 68 7.46 2.55 -0.60
C SER A 68 6.02 2.60 -1.08
N VAL A 69 5.40 3.75 -0.91
CA VAL A 69 4.03 3.95 -1.38
C VAL A 69 3.99 3.87 -2.91
N LYS A 70 4.98 4.46 -3.57
CA LYS A 70 5.04 4.41 -5.03
C LYS A 70 5.10 2.97 -5.52
N GLY A 71 5.92 2.14 -4.87
CA GLY A 71 6.03 0.75 -5.26
C GLY A 71 4.71 0.00 -5.10
N ILE A 72 3.99 0.29 -4.01
CA ILE A 72 2.69 -0.33 -3.77
C ILE A 72 1.69 0.10 -4.85
N VAL A 73 1.64 1.38 -5.15
CA VAL A 73 0.71 1.90 -6.15
C VAL A 73 1.00 1.28 -7.53
N GLU A 74 2.27 1.20 -7.88
CA GLU A 74 2.66 0.63 -9.17
C GLU A 74 2.35 -0.86 -9.24
N LEU A 75 2.55 -1.57 -8.15
CA LEU A 75 2.23 -2.98 -8.09
C LEU A 75 0.74 -3.20 -8.31
N ILE A 76 -0.09 -2.45 -7.60
CA ILE A 76 -1.53 -2.57 -7.72
C ILE A 76 -1.98 -2.21 -9.13
N ARG A 77 -1.45 -1.13 -9.67
CA ARG A 77 -1.81 -0.72 -11.01
C ARG A 77 -1.48 -1.79 -12.03
N SER A 78 -0.35 -2.44 -11.85
CA SER A 78 0.08 -3.51 -12.73
C SER A 78 -0.87 -4.72 -12.65
N ARG A 79 -1.44 -4.98 -11.48
CA ARG A 79 -2.31 -6.13 -11.25
C ARG A 79 -3.76 -5.86 -11.66
N LYS A 80 -4.15 -4.62 -11.78
CA LYS A 80 -5.54 -4.25 -12.07
C LYS A 80 -5.76 -3.96 -13.54
N LYS A 81 -5.32 -4.75 -14.36
CA LYS A 81 -5.46 -4.54 -15.80
C LYS A 81 -6.87 -4.77 -16.31
#